data_44adbcf1ee470a91b15cf91fb6b42fc6
#
_entry.id   44adbcf1ee470a91b15cf91fb6b42fc6
#
_cell.length_a   1.000
_cell.length_b   1.000
_cell.length_c   1.000
_cell.angle_alpha   90.00
_cell.angle_beta   90.00
_cell.angle_gamma   90.00
#
_symmetry.space_group_name_H-M   'P 1'
#
loop_
_entity.id
_entity.type
_entity.pdbx_description
1 polymer ?
#
loop_
_entity_poly.entity_id
_entity_poly.type
_entity_poly.pdbx_seq_one_letter_code
_entity_poly.pdbx_strand_id
1 'polypeptide(L)'
;MCGIAGLIHRGKSSNVGSELQGMLQALKHRGEDSTGYALYGDTDGKNFIMRFKVGENVGEGSSSIMEDVSVYDERKKIVDQYLLELGVKIVKEERVLPYSLRYEISYDAKDLLEFSQKIESIPGVEILSMGKSLEVIKIGRAHV
;
A
#
# COMPACT_ATOMS: atom_id res chain seq x y z
N MET A 1 -0.42 18.47 14.65
CA MET A 1 -0.85 17.42 15.62
C MET A 1 -1.52 16.30 14.86
N CYS A 2 -1.14 15.04 15.10
CA CYS A 2 -1.74 13.88 14.44
C CYS A 2 -3.03 13.45 15.15
N GLY A 3 -4.02 12.95 14.41
CA GLY A 3 -5.21 12.30 14.91
C GLY A 3 -5.19 10.81 14.59
N ILE A 4 -5.62 9.98 15.52
CA ILE A 4 -5.74 8.51 15.34
C ILE A 4 -7.16 8.11 15.64
N ALA A 5 -7.74 7.29 14.78
CA ALA A 5 -9.03 6.64 14.99
C ALA A 5 -8.89 5.14 14.72
N GLY A 6 -9.63 4.34 15.43
CA GLY A 6 -9.64 2.89 15.25
C GLY A 6 -11.02 2.31 15.55
N LEU A 7 -11.37 1.22 14.86
CA LEU A 7 -12.64 0.55 14.98
C LEU A 7 -12.45 -0.97 14.92
N ILE A 8 -13.02 -1.67 15.88
CA ILE A 8 -13.06 -3.13 15.91
C ILE A 8 -14.50 -3.56 16.14
N HIS A 9 -15.06 -4.30 15.21
CA HIS A 9 -16.35 -4.95 15.39
C HIS A 9 -16.21 -6.35 15.99
N ARG A 10 -17.09 -6.67 16.92
CA ARG A 10 -17.27 -8.04 17.41
C ARG A 10 -18.39 -8.69 16.60
N GLY A 11 -18.08 -9.72 15.83
CA GLY A 11 -19.01 -10.43 14.97
C GLY A 11 -18.91 -10.02 13.49
N LYS A 12 -19.89 -10.40 12.69
CA LYS A 12 -19.92 -10.07 11.27
C LYS A 12 -20.36 -8.61 11.09
N SER A 13 -19.43 -7.75 10.72
CA SER A 13 -19.74 -6.38 10.31
C SER A 13 -19.38 -6.16 8.86
N SER A 14 -20.19 -5.40 8.16
CA SER A 14 -20.07 -5.20 6.73
C SER A 14 -19.57 -3.82 6.32
N ASN A 15 -19.40 -2.85 7.23
CA ASN A 15 -19.21 -1.45 6.83
C ASN A 15 -18.11 -0.70 7.60
N VAL A 16 -17.06 -1.42 8.03
CA VAL A 16 -15.92 -0.86 8.78
C VAL A 16 -15.27 0.32 8.05
N GLY A 17 -15.16 0.24 6.72
CA GLY A 17 -14.52 1.29 5.92
C GLY A 17 -15.28 2.61 5.98
N SER A 18 -16.60 2.59 5.85
CA SER A 18 -17.44 3.79 5.90
C SER A 18 -17.46 4.43 7.30
N GLU A 19 -17.53 3.60 8.33
CA GLU A 19 -17.52 4.08 9.71
C GLU A 19 -16.16 4.71 10.06
N LEU A 20 -15.04 4.07 9.66
CA LEU A 20 -13.72 4.61 9.85
C LEU A 20 -13.52 5.92 9.08
N GLN A 21 -14.06 6.02 7.86
CA GLN A 21 -14.04 7.27 7.08
C GLN A 21 -14.74 8.41 7.84
N GLY A 22 -15.90 8.15 8.42
CA GLY A 22 -16.61 9.15 9.25
C GLY A 22 -15.80 9.62 10.45
N MET A 23 -15.14 8.68 11.14
CA MET A 23 -14.25 9.00 12.27
C MET A 23 -13.05 9.86 11.84
N LEU A 24 -12.44 9.55 10.70
CA LEU A 24 -11.30 10.31 10.18
C LEU A 24 -11.70 11.70 9.71
N GLN A 25 -12.89 11.86 9.14
CA GLN A 25 -13.43 13.19 8.79
C GLN A 25 -13.61 14.07 10.03
N ALA A 26 -14.06 13.50 11.16
CA ALA A 26 -14.16 14.23 12.42
C ALA A 26 -12.78 14.67 12.96
N LEU A 27 -11.71 13.99 12.58
CA LEU A 27 -10.34 14.31 12.97
C LEU A 27 -9.59 15.18 11.94
N LYS A 28 -10.22 15.59 10.85
CA LYS A 28 -9.60 16.32 9.73
C LYS A 28 -8.79 17.55 10.19
N HIS A 29 -9.27 18.27 11.19
CA HIS A 29 -8.62 19.45 11.75
C HIS A 29 -7.32 19.15 12.52
N ARG A 30 -7.00 17.87 12.76
CA ARG A 30 -5.80 17.43 13.49
C ARG A 30 -4.67 16.88 12.63
N GLY A 31 -4.90 16.70 11.33
CA GLY A 31 -3.87 16.13 10.45
C GLY A 31 -4.12 16.51 9.00
N GLU A 32 -3.60 17.65 8.58
CA GLU A 32 -3.80 18.18 7.23
C GLU A 32 -2.79 17.61 6.21
N ASP A 33 -1.71 16.97 6.68
CA ASP A 33 -0.58 16.64 5.81
C ASP A 33 -0.74 15.29 5.07
N SER A 34 -1.23 14.27 5.74
CA SER A 34 -1.43 12.96 5.13
C SER A 34 -2.42 12.11 5.92
N THR A 35 -3.05 11.16 5.25
CA THR A 35 -3.93 10.18 5.88
C THR A 35 -3.49 8.77 5.52
N GLY A 36 -3.45 7.88 6.50
CA GLY A 36 -3.19 6.47 6.30
C GLY A 36 -4.29 5.61 6.91
N TYR A 37 -4.53 4.47 6.29
CA TYR A 37 -5.47 3.45 6.77
C TYR A 37 -4.72 2.15 6.96
N ALA A 38 -5.00 1.46 8.06
CA ALA A 38 -4.61 0.08 8.26
C ALA A 38 -5.90 -0.76 8.35
N LEU A 39 -6.06 -1.70 7.42
CA LEU A 39 -7.21 -2.58 7.36
C LEU A 39 -6.79 -4.00 7.65
N TYR A 40 -7.54 -4.67 8.52
CA TYR A 40 -7.38 -6.08 8.79
C TYR A 40 -8.53 -6.83 8.13
N GLY A 41 -8.21 -7.77 7.26
CA GLY A 41 -9.17 -8.61 6.55
C GLY A 41 -9.01 -10.08 6.87
N ASP A 42 -10.06 -10.83 6.58
CA ASP A 42 -9.97 -12.28 6.53
C ASP A 42 -9.17 -12.68 5.30
N THR A 43 -8.10 -13.43 5.50
CA THR A 43 -7.32 -14.02 4.42
C THR A 43 -7.36 -15.53 4.52
N ASP A 44 -7.11 -16.22 3.42
CA ASP A 44 -6.91 -17.68 3.45
C ASP A 44 -5.61 -18.08 4.18
N GLY A 45 -4.84 -17.09 4.63
CA GLY A 45 -3.59 -17.25 5.36
C GLY A 45 -2.44 -17.81 4.55
N LYS A 46 -2.64 -18.07 3.25
CA LYS A 46 -1.65 -18.71 2.36
C LYS A 46 -0.77 -17.68 1.67
N ASN A 47 -1.38 -16.68 1.04
CA ASN A 47 -0.70 -15.70 0.24
C ASN A 47 -0.36 -14.44 1.06
N PHE A 48 0.65 -13.70 0.62
CA PHE A 48 0.94 -12.37 1.14
C PHE A 48 0.28 -11.31 0.26
N ILE A 49 -0.16 -10.23 0.89
CA ILE A 49 -0.62 -9.03 0.21
C ILE A 49 0.50 -8.00 0.32
N MET A 50 1.02 -7.58 -0.81
CA MET A 50 2.02 -6.53 -0.94
C MET A 50 1.39 -5.29 -1.57
N ARG A 51 1.41 -4.16 -0.84
CA ARG A 51 1.06 -2.86 -1.37
C ARG A 51 2.31 -2.03 -1.52
N PHE A 52 2.50 -1.44 -2.69
CA PHE A 52 3.69 -0.68 -3.01
C PHE A 52 3.40 0.45 -4.00
N LYS A 53 4.30 1.41 -4.05
CA LYS A 53 4.32 2.51 -5.00
C LYS A 53 5.50 2.38 -5.93
N VAL A 54 5.36 2.88 -7.15
CA VAL A 54 6.38 2.90 -8.20
C VAL A 54 6.70 4.32 -8.70
N GLY A 55 6.53 5.32 -7.85
CA GLY A 55 6.79 6.74 -8.15
C GLY A 55 7.70 7.37 -7.11
N GLU A 56 8.64 8.21 -7.54
CA GLU A 56 9.42 9.02 -6.61
C GLU A 56 8.55 10.16 -6.06
N ASN A 57 8.52 10.30 -4.73
CA ASN A 57 7.97 11.45 -4.00
C ASN A 57 6.56 11.91 -4.38
N VAL A 58 5.71 11.00 -4.83
CA VAL A 58 4.28 11.31 -5.02
C VAL A 58 3.65 11.51 -3.64
N GLY A 59 3.73 12.74 -3.14
CA GLY A 59 3.14 13.11 -1.84
C GLY A 59 3.97 14.04 -0.96
N GLU A 60 5.23 14.33 -1.28
CA GLU A 60 6.04 15.29 -0.54
C GLU A 60 6.18 16.60 -1.31
N GLY A 61 5.26 17.56 -1.05
CA GLY A 61 5.52 19.00 -1.12
C GLY A 61 6.10 19.65 -2.38
N SER A 62 6.38 18.88 -3.38
CA SER A 62 6.81 19.37 -4.68
C SER A 62 5.58 19.59 -5.56
N SER A 63 5.51 20.70 -6.25
CA SER A 63 4.67 20.87 -7.45
C SER A 63 5.17 19.88 -8.51
N SER A 64 5.05 18.61 -8.21
CA SER A 64 5.52 17.55 -9.04
C SER A 64 4.64 17.49 -10.27
N ILE A 65 5.21 17.88 -11.37
CA ILE A 65 4.88 17.31 -12.68
C ILE A 65 4.62 15.83 -12.41
N MET A 66 3.37 15.38 -12.60
CA MET A 66 3.05 13.95 -12.52
C MET A 66 4.05 13.26 -13.46
N GLU A 67 4.86 12.36 -12.90
CA GLU A 67 5.76 11.55 -13.75
C GLU A 67 4.89 10.90 -14.83
N ASP A 68 5.44 10.78 -16.03
CA ASP A 68 4.74 10.15 -17.14
C ASP A 68 4.34 8.72 -16.72
N VAL A 69 3.12 8.33 -17.01
CA VAL A 69 2.59 6.97 -16.71
C VAL A 69 3.53 5.88 -17.24
N SER A 70 4.26 6.16 -18.33
CA SER A 70 5.28 5.26 -18.89
C SER A 70 6.37 4.90 -17.86
N VAL A 71 6.78 5.83 -17.01
CA VAL A 71 7.80 5.60 -15.97
C VAL A 71 7.29 4.63 -14.92
N TYR A 72 6.02 4.74 -14.54
CA TYR A 72 5.40 3.80 -13.60
C TYR A 72 5.30 2.39 -14.17
N ASP A 73 5.00 2.28 -15.46
CA ASP A 73 4.92 0.98 -16.15
C ASP A 73 6.30 0.33 -16.30
N GLU A 74 7.34 1.11 -16.54
CA GLU A 74 8.72 0.60 -16.58
C GLU A 74 9.16 0.10 -15.21
N ARG A 75 8.94 0.88 -14.15
CA ARG A 75 9.28 0.46 -12.78
C ARG A 75 8.49 -0.77 -12.35
N LYS A 76 7.20 -0.83 -12.70
CA LYS A 76 6.39 -2.02 -12.46
C LYS A 76 7.00 -3.25 -13.11
N LYS A 77 7.42 -3.17 -14.37
CA LYS A 77 8.08 -4.29 -15.08
C LYS A 77 9.35 -4.74 -14.36
N ILE A 78 10.15 -3.80 -13.85
CA ILE A 78 11.35 -4.13 -13.07
C ILE A 78 10.97 -4.91 -11.80
N VAL A 79 9.94 -4.45 -11.08
CA VAL A 79 9.44 -5.16 -9.89
C VAL A 79 8.95 -6.56 -10.27
N ASP A 80 8.15 -6.70 -11.33
CA ASP A 80 7.60 -7.98 -11.78
C ASP A 80 8.73 -8.97 -12.12
N GLN A 81 9.73 -8.52 -12.86
CA GLN A 81 10.89 -9.34 -13.20
C GLN A 81 11.69 -9.74 -11.96
N TYR A 82 11.90 -8.80 -11.04
CA TYR A 82 12.63 -9.06 -9.81
C TYR A 82 11.91 -10.07 -8.92
N LEU A 83 10.58 -9.96 -8.80
CA LEU A 83 9.76 -10.95 -8.10
C LEU A 83 9.88 -12.34 -8.72
N LEU A 84 9.87 -12.42 -10.06
CA LEU A 84 10.04 -13.67 -10.77
C LEU A 84 11.42 -14.31 -10.49
N GLU A 85 12.49 -13.51 -10.50
CA GLU A 85 13.85 -13.95 -10.20
C GLU A 85 13.99 -14.48 -8.76
N LEU A 86 13.23 -13.90 -7.82
CA LEU A 86 13.15 -14.38 -6.43
C LEU A 86 12.28 -15.63 -6.25
N GLY A 87 11.67 -16.14 -7.33
CA GLY A 87 10.77 -17.29 -7.28
C GLY A 87 9.38 -16.98 -6.72
N VAL A 88 8.99 -15.71 -6.71
CA VAL A 88 7.67 -15.28 -6.25
C VAL A 88 6.64 -15.50 -7.35
N LYS A 89 5.50 -16.08 -6.99
CA LYS A 89 4.35 -16.20 -7.89
C LYS A 89 3.35 -15.08 -7.59
N ILE A 90 3.11 -14.22 -8.57
CA ILE A 90 2.01 -13.24 -8.52
C ILE A 90 0.71 -13.99 -8.80
N VAL A 91 -0.19 -14.03 -7.81
CA VAL A 91 -1.50 -14.71 -7.89
C VAL A 91 -2.56 -13.75 -8.43
N LYS A 92 -2.53 -12.51 -7.94
CA LYS A 92 -3.43 -11.44 -8.35
C LYS A 92 -2.71 -10.11 -8.36
N GLU A 93 -3.06 -9.28 -9.31
CA GLU A 93 -2.54 -7.93 -9.48
C GLU A 93 -3.71 -6.94 -9.58
N GLU A 94 -3.61 -5.84 -8.85
CA GLU A 94 -4.55 -4.73 -8.91
C GLU A 94 -3.78 -3.40 -8.96
N ARG A 95 -4.13 -2.53 -9.91
CA ARG A 95 -3.65 -1.16 -9.94
C ARG A 95 -4.70 -0.27 -9.28
N VAL A 96 -4.37 0.29 -8.13
CA VAL A 96 -5.29 1.13 -7.34
C VAL A 96 -5.22 2.58 -7.80
N LEU A 97 -4.01 3.07 -8.07
CA LEU A 97 -3.70 4.38 -8.67
C LEU A 97 -2.62 4.17 -9.74
N PRO A 98 -2.37 5.13 -10.65
CA PRO A 98 -1.34 4.97 -11.68
C PRO A 98 0.01 4.50 -11.13
N TYR A 99 0.39 4.98 -9.95
CA TYR A 99 1.64 4.69 -9.25
C TYR A 99 1.52 3.72 -8.07
N SER A 100 0.31 3.25 -7.72
CA SER A 100 0.06 2.41 -6.54
C SER A 100 -0.54 1.08 -6.93
N LEU A 101 0.11 0.02 -6.51
CA LEU A 101 -0.22 -1.36 -6.85
C LEU A 101 -0.50 -2.20 -5.60
N ARG A 102 -1.34 -3.20 -5.78
CA ARG A 102 -1.64 -4.24 -4.81
C ARG A 102 -1.43 -5.60 -5.46
N TYR A 103 -0.50 -6.37 -4.94
CA TYR A 103 -0.25 -7.73 -5.38
C TYR A 103 -0.62 -8.72 -4.30
N GLU A 104 -1.26 -9.79 -4.71
CA GLU A 104 -1.35 -11.01 -3.93
C GLU A 104 -0.28 -11.97 -4.43
N ILE A 105 0.65 -12.35 -3.56
CA ILE A 105 1.81 -13.13 -3.92
C ILE A 105 1.88 -14.43 -3.11
N SER A 106 2.27 -15.49 -3.78
CA SER A 106 2.64 -16.75 -3.14
C SER A 106 4.16 -16.85 -3.08
N TYR A 107 4.68 -16.87 -1.87
CA TYR A 107 6.11 -16.90 -1.61
C TYR A 107 6.40 -17.58 -0.26
N ASP A 108 7.37 -18.44 -0.23
CA ASP A 108 7.87 -19.06 1.01
C ASP A 108 8.95 -18.18 1.64
N ALA A 109 8.49 -17.06 2.21
CA ALA A 109 9.39 -16.10 2.82
C ALA A 109 9.83 -16.59 4.21
N LYS A 110 11.11 -16.83 4.36
CA LYS A 110 11.74 -17.07 5.67
C LYS A 110 11.92 -15.76 6.43
N ASP A 111 12.17 -14.66 5.74
CA ASP A 111 12.36 -13.32 6.29
C ASP A 111 11.65 -12.29 5.39
N LEU A 112 10.51 -11.77 5.86
CA LEU A 112 9.74 -10.74 5.15
C LEU A 112 10.45 -9.39 5.13
N LEU A 113 11.23 -9.09 6.16
CA LEU A 113 11.95 -7.82 6.23
C LEU A 113 13.05 -7.78 5.18
N GLU A 114 13.86 -8.82 5.10
CA GLU A 114 14.90 -8.93 4.06
C GLU A 114 14.28 -8.88 2.66
N PHE A 115 13.17 -9.58 2.45
CA PHE A 115 12.46 -9.59 1.18
C PHE A 115 11.96 -8.18 0.80
N SER A 116 11.32 -7.47 1.74
CA SER A 116 10.84 -6.11 1.48
C SER A 116 11.98 -5.12 1.18
N GLN A 117 13.08 -5.21 1.92
CA GLN A 117 14.26 -4.36 1.69
C GLN A 117 14.88 -4.60 0.30
N LYS A 118 14.88 -5.83 -0.17
CA LYS A 118 15.34 -6.16 -1.53
C LYS A 118 14.48 -5.48 -2.60
N ILE A 119 13.16 -5.48 -2.43
CA ILE A 119 12.26 -4.81 -3.39
C ILE A 119 12.42 -3.29 -3.30
N GLU A 120 12.53 -2.73 -2.11
CA GLU A 120 12.75 -1.29 -1.91
C GLU A 120 14.13 -0.81 -2.38
N SER A 121 15.06 -1.71 -2.66
CA SER A 121 16.32 -1.35 -3.31
C SER A 121 16.15 -0.94 -4.78
N ILE A 122 15.01 -1.23 -5.38
CA ILE A 122 14.67 -0.77 -6.74
C ILE A 122 14.35 0.73 -6.68
N PRO A 123 15.06 1.60 -7.43
CA PRO A 123 14.84 3.03 -7.39
C PRO A 123 13.39 3.42 -7.69
N GLY A 124 12.80 4.27 -6.86
CA GLY A 124 11.43 4.74 -7.00
C GLY A 124 10.35 3.73 -6.57
N VAL A 125 10.73 2.67 -5.86
CA VAL A 125 9.80 1.69 -5.28
C VAL A 125 9.75 1.83 -3.77
N GLU A 126 8.56 1.95 -3.21
CA GLU A 126 8.29 2.01 -1.76
C GLU A 126 7.24 0.96 -1.40
N ILE A 127 7.53 0.06 -0.47
CA ILE A 127 6.54 -0.87 0.07
C ILE A 127 5.75 -0.18 1.18
N LEU A 128 4.44 -0.15 1.03
CA LEU A 128 3.53 0.42 2.03
C LEU A 128 3.14 -0.61 3.10
N SER A 129 2.95 -1.84 2.67
CA SER A 129 2.67 -2.96 3.57
C SER A 129 2.94 -4.29 2.89
N MET A 130 3.33 -5.27 3.71
CA MET A 130 3.45 -6.65 3.31
C MET A 130 3.00 -7.55 4.47
N GLY A 131 1.96 -8.33 4.26
CA GLY A 131 1.43 -9.21 5.29
C GLY A 131 0.34 -10.12 4.76
N LYS A 132 -0.18 -11.00 5.62
CA LYS A 132 -1.25 -11.94 5.23
C LYS A 132 -2.65 -11.40 5.49
N SER A 133 -2.80 -10.50 6.46
CA SER A 133 -4.11 -9.98 6.88
C SER A 133 -4.16 -8.46 7.03
N LEU A 134 -3.00 -7.81 7.14
CA LEU A 134 -2.89 -6.38 7.30
C LEU A 134 -2.57 -5.73 5.96
N GLU A 135 -3.35 -4.74 5.57
CA GLU A 135 -3.07 -3.87 4.46
C GLU A 135 -2.98 -2.42 4.93
N VAL A 136 -1.90 -1.73 4.61
CA VAL A 136 -1.73 -0.31 4.88
C VAL A 136 -1.84 0.47 3.58
N ILE A 137 -2.67 1.49 3.60
CA ILE A 137 -2.88 2.41 2.49
C ILE A 137 -2.48 3.80 2.98
N LYS A 138 -1.49 4.40 2.34
CA LYS A 138 -1.08 5.78 2.59
C LYS A 138 -1.62 6.64 1.44
N ILE A 139 -2.40 7.63 1.78
CA ILE A 139 -2.85 8.68 0.86
C ILE A 139 -2.01 9.90 1.20
N GLY A 140 -1.23 10.39 0.23
CA GLY A 140 -0.48 11.63 0.36
C GLY A 140 -1.40 12.81 0.71
N ARG A 141 -0.86 14.03 0.82
CA ARG A 141 -1.61 15.24 1.22
C ARG A 141 -3.03 15.21 0.70
N ALA A 142 -3.98 15.23 1.63
CA ALA A 142 -5.37 15.44 1.30
C ALA A 142 -5.50 16.88 0.79
N HIS A 143 -5.27 17.09 -0.50
CA HIS A 143 -5.77 18.28 -1.16
C HIS A 143 -7.28 18.14 -1.22
N VAL A 144 -7.91 18.89 -0.39
CA VAL A 144 -9.36 19.16 -0.45
C VAL A 144 -9.57 20.32 -1.40
#